data_8cce341ae267ae5c74e4de19f08ca3b2
#
_entry.id   8cce341ae267ae5c74e4de19f08ca3b2
#
_cell.length_a   1.000
_cell.length_b   1.000
_cell.length_c   1.000
_cell.angle_alpha   90.00
_cell.angle_beta   90.00
_cell.angle_gamma   90.00
#
_symmetry.space_group_name_H-M   'P 1'
#
loop_
_entity.id
_entity.type
_entity.pdbx_description
1 polymer ?
#
loop_
_entity_poly.entity_id
_entity_poly.type
_entity_poly.pdbx_seq_one_letter_code
_entity_poly.pdbx_strand_id
1 'polypeptide(L)'
;MGVRLTAEMKRIFYTLVFGVALSVGMKAQAAESVAERLLSEKRPLVIGHRGYSMVAPENTMVAFEFAIAAGADLVELDYYHAKDGVPVVIHDGTLDRTTDATNRFGANKIKIESKTAKEITSLNAGSWFNPRYSNEKPPLLSDALDFIQKKGVTLIERKAGDAKTCVEMLREKNLVNALIVQAFDWQYLADFHAIEPKQVLGALGPPSTKDGKRLSDEEKKLSSAWIDEAQKTGARAVVWSRSVDKAAIDYAHSKGLKVWVYTINESQLANQMLDAGVDGIITDNPALIWKTIALRPKK
;
A
#
# COMPACT_ATOMS: atom_id res chain seq x y z
N MET A 1 -48.24 41.78 60.96
CA MET A 1 -48.48 42.65 59.80
C MET A 1 -48.08 41.88 58.54
N GLY A 2 -48.98 41.17 57.91
CA GLY A 2 -48.73 40.35 56.75
C GLY A 2 -49.03 41.11 55.47
N VAL A 3 -48.07 41.26 54.63
CA VAL A 3 -48.25 41.87 53.29
C VAL A 3 -48.75 40.79 52.35
N ARG A 4 -49.98 40.90 51.88
CA ARG A 4 -50.58 40.05 50.83
C ARG A 4 -50.09 40.59 49.48
N LEU A 5 -49.30 39.83 48.81
CA LEU A 5 -48.93 40.06 47.39
C LEU A 5 -50.14 39.78 46.50
N THR A 6 -50.53 40.73 45.67
CA THR A 6 -51.67 40.71 44.78
C THR A 6 -51.43 39.80 43.55
N ALA A 7 -52.49 39.30 42.93
CA ALA A 7 -52.48 38.31 41.84
C ALA A 7 -51.75 38.78 40.56
N GLU A 8 -51.44 40.06 40.43
CA GLU A 8 -50.76 40.64 39.26
C GLU A 8 -49.22 40.42 39.26
N MET A 9 -48.61 40.22 40.42
CA MET A 9 -47.15 39.95 40.50
C MET A 9 -46.77 38.50 40.16
N LYS A 10 -47.72 37.60 39.96
CA LYS A 10 -47.46 36.22 39.55
C LYS A 10 -47.44 36.02 38.04
N ARG A 11 -47.72 37.05 37.23
CA ARG A 11 -47.75 36.94 35.76
C ARG A 11 -46.48 37.31 35.04
N ILE A 12 -45.44 37.79 35.71
CA ILE A 12 -44.23 38.30 35.09
C ILE A 12 -43.05 37.24 35.12
N PHE A 13 -43.27 36.09 35.72
CA PHE A 13 -42.20 35.06 35.82
C PHE A 13 -42.38 33.87 34.91
N TYR A 14 -43.28 33.92 33.92
CA TYR A 14 -43.40 32.90 32.86
C TYR A 14 -43.21 33.51 31.47
N THR A 15 -42.17 34.33 31.28
CA THR A 15 -41.69 34.62 29.93
C THR A 15 -40.67 33.59 29.58
N LEU A 16 -41.14 32.61 28.88
CA LEU A 16 -40.48 31.75 27.94
C LEU A 16 -39.00 32.10 27.66
N VAL A 17 -38.14 31.30 28.19
CA VAL A 17 -36.86 31.00 27.50
C VAL A 17 -37.12 29.77 26.61
N PHE A 18 -37.73 30.02 25.43
CA PHE A 18 -37.56 29.08 24.31
C PHE A 18 -36.14 29.26 23.82
N GLY A 19 -35.18 28.59 24.47
CA GLY A 19 -33.89 28.38 23.96
C GLY A 19 -34.01 27.48 22.72
N VAL A 20 -33.96 28.10 21.54
CA VAL A 20 -33.69 27.36 20.31
C VAL A 20 -32.28 26.78 20.48
N ALA A 21 -32.18 25.54 20.94
CA ALA A 21 -31.00 24.74 20.84
C ALA A 21 -30.74 24.51 19.33
N LEU A 22 -30.05 25.43 18.69
CA LEU A 22 -29.33 25.14 17.44
C LEU A 22 -28.34 24.03 17.79
N SER A 23 -28.77 22.79 17.64
CA SER A 23 -27.86 21.67 17.52
C SER A 23 -27.09 21.87 16.22
N VAL A 24 -26.01 22.64 16.27
CA VAL A 24 -24.95 22.56 15.26
C VAL A 24 -24.42 21.13 15.39
N GLY A 25 -24.97 20.25 14.56
CA GLY A 25 -24.44 18.92 14.38
C GLY A 25 -23.01 19.08 13.84
N MET A 26 -22.04 19.21 14.72
CA MET A 26 -20.65 18.95 14.39
C MET A 26 -20.63 17.50 13.94
N LYS A 27 -20.70 17.27 12.60
CA LYS A 27 -20.22 16.02 12.04
C LYS A 27 -18.77 15.92 12.51
N ALA A 28 -18.53 15.05 13.49
CA ALA A 28 -17.16 14.66 13.84
C ALA A 28 -16.54 14.20 12.53
N GLN A 29 -15.63 15.00 11.99
CA GLN A 29 -14.85 14.63 10.81
C GLN A 29 -14.02 13.43 11.27
N ALA A 30 -14.33 12.26 10.72
CA ALA A 30 -13.57 11.05 11.03
C ALA A 30 -12.10 11.39 10.83
N ALA A 31 -11.27 11.06 11.81
CA ALA A 31 -9.83 11.33 11.71
C ALA A 31 -9.30 10.69 10.42
N GLU A 32 -8.55 11.46 9.64
CA GLU A 32 -7.94 10.99 8.41
C GLU A 32 -7.08 9.76 8.71
N SER A 33 -7.25 8.69 7.94
CA SER A 33 -6.51 7.45 8.14
C SER A 33 -5.02 7.61 7.80
N VAL A 34 -4.21 6.63 8.23
CA VAL A 34 -2.77 6.64 7.94
C VAL A 34 -2.52 6.63 6.43
N ALA A 35 -3.25 5.78 5.68
CA ALA A 35 -3.11 5.69 4.23
C ALA A 35 -3.53 6.99 3.53
N GLU A 36 -4.63 7.63 3.94
CA GLU A 36 -5.06 8.91 3.39
C GLU A 36 -4.05 10.04 3.66
N ARG A 37 -3.47 10.09 4.86
CA ARG A 37 -2.40 11.06 5.17
C ARG A 37 -1.20 10.90 4.25
N LEU A 38 -0.77 9.66 3.96
CA LEU A 38 0.33 9.43 3.02
C LEU A 38 -0.02 9.90 1.60
N LEU A 39 -1.27 9.71 1.16
CA LEU A 39 -1.71 10.25 -0.14
C LEU A 39 -1.76 11.79 -0.14
N SER A 40 -1.99 12.43 1.01
CA SER A 40 -2.06 13.89 1.13
C SER A 40 -0.68 14.56 1.29
N GLU A 41 0.39 13.77 1.48
CA GLU A 41 1.76 14.30 1.58
C GLU A 41 2.15 15.10 0.34
N LYS A 42 2.78 16.25 0.57
CA LYS A 42 3.22 17.15 -0.50
C LYS A 42 4.58 16.78 -1.07
N ARG A 43 5.37 16.04 -0.31
CA ARG A 43 6.65 15.53 -0.77
C ARG A 43 6.47 14.14 -1.38
N PRO A 44 7.35 13.74 -2.30
CA PRO A 44 7.35 12.38 -2.81
C PRO A 44 7.58 11.35 -1.70
N LEU A 45 6.87 10.23 -1.76
CA LEU A 45 7.04 9.10 -0.84
C LEU A 45 8.22 8.22 -1.26
N VAL A 46 8.91 7.66 -0.27
CA VAL A 46 9.95 6.64 -0.48
C VAL A 46 9.40 5.29 -0.01
N ILE A 47 9.32 4.35 -0.94
CA ILE A 47 8.69 3.04 -0.73
C ILE A 47 9.74 1.96 -0.89
N GLY A 48 10.00 1.19 0.18
CA GLY A 48 10.99 0.11 0.16
C GLY A 48 10.44 -1.14 -0.52
N HIS A 49 10.93 -1.44 -1.74
CA HIS A 49 10.51 -2.56 -2.58
C HIS A 49 10.94 -3.90 -1.97
N ARG A 50 9.97 -4.71 -1.54
CA ARG A 50 10.19 -5.96 -0.80
C ARG A 50 11.04 -5.75 0.45
N GLY A 51 10.89 -4.58 1.11
CA GLY A 51 11.77 -4.08 2.15
C GLY A 51 12.98 -3.31 1.61
N TYR A 52 14.13 -3.41 2.24
CA TYR A 52 15.40 -2.87 1.76
C TYR A 52 16.17 -3.98 1.03
N SER A 53 15.64 -4.40 -0.11
CA SER A 53 16.08 -5.60 -0.82
C SER A 53 17.50 -5.50 -1.41
N MET A 54 18.07 -4.29 -1.49
CA MET A 54 19.48 -4.14 -1.90
C MET A 54 20.48 -4.61 -0.83
N VAL A 55 20.10 -4.64 0.45
CA VAL A 55 21.04 -4.96 1.56
C VAL A 55 20.62 -6.17 2.39
N ALA A 56 19.41 -6.67 2.19
CA ALA A 56 18.86 -7.84 2.88
C ALA A 56 18.00 -8.69 1.92
N PRO A 57 17.79 -9.97 2.20
CA PRO A 57 16.97 -10.83 1.34
C PRO A 57 15.53 -10.30 1.24
N GLU A 58 15.05 -10.14 0.01
CA GLU A 58 13.73 -9.60 -0.30
C GLU A 58 12.61 -10.34 0.43
N ASN A 59 11.54 -9.62 0.81
CA ASN A 59 10.35 -10.19 1.39
C ASN A 59 10.59 -10.97 2.71
N THR A 60 11.59 -10.55 3.51
CA THR A 60 11.89 -11.11 4.83
C THR A 60 11.77 -10.05 5.92
N MET A 61 11.64 -10.51 7.18
CA MET A 61 11.50 -9.60 8.32
C MET A 61 12.67 -8.63 8.46
N VAL A 62 13.90 -9.10 8.20
CA VAL A 62 15.11 -8.25 8.26
C VAL A 62 15.12 -7.19 7.17
N ALA A 63 14.61 -7.49 5.96
CA ALA A 63 14.50 -6.50 4.91
C ALA A 63 13.47 -5.41 5.25
N PHE A 64 12.37 -5.78 5.90
CA PHE A 64 11.36 -4.84 6.37
C PHE A 64 11.89 -3.95 7.49
N GLU A 65 12.62 -4.54 8.47
CA GLU A 65 13.28 -3.78 9.54
C GLU A 65 14.24 -2.74 8.98
N PHE A 66 15.07 -3.13 8.02
CA PHE A 66 16.03 -2.21 7.39
C PHE A 66 15.35 -1.11 6.57
N ALA A 67 14.23 -1.41 5.89
CA ALA A 67 13.48 -0.38 5.19
C ALA A 67 12.91 0.67 6.15
N ILE A 68 12.34 0.22 7.28
CA ILE A 68 11.84 1.09 8.35
C ILE A 68 12.99 1.93 8.95
N ALA A 69 14.12 1.30 9.25
CA ALA A 69 15.30 1.98 9.79
C ALA A 69 15.90 3.00 8.82
N ALA A 70 15.79 2.74 7.50
CA ALA A 70 16.18 3.69 6.45
C ALA A 70 15.17 4.83 6.24
N GLY A 71 14.05 4.84 6.97
CA GLY A 71 13.03 5.87 6.91
C GLY A 71 12.07 5.75 5.73
N ALA A 72 11.88 4.56 5.17
CA ALA A 72 10.86 4.34 4.15
C ALA A 72 9.47 4.74 4.69
N ASP A 73 8.70 5.48 3.88
CA ASP A 73 7.32 5.88 4.21
C ASP A 73 6.38 4.68 4.17
N LEU A 74 6.63 3.77 3.21
CA LEU A 74 5.95 2.51 3.07
C LEU A 74 6.97 1.38 2.88
N VAL A 75 6.67 0.23 3.44
CA VAL A 75 7.37 -1.03 3.18
C VAL A 75 6.49 -1.85 2.26
N GLU A 76 6.95 -2.05 1.05
CA GLU A 76 6.24 -2.87 0.08
C GLU A 76 6.61 -4.34 0.28
N LEU A 77 5.63 -5.22 0.08
CA LEU A 77 5.76 -6.67 0.12
C LEU A 77 4.78 -7.34 -0.85
N ASP A 78 5.15 -8.55 -1.30
CA ASP A 78 4.33 -9.36 -2.21
C ASP A 78 3.73 -10.54 -1.47
N TYR A 79 2.50 -10.97 -1.85
CA TYR A 79 1.95 -12.21 -1.31
C TYR A 79 1.28 -13.11 -2.35
N TYR A 80 1.31 -14.41 -2.04
CA TYR A 80 0.54 -15.47 -2.70
C TYR A 80 -0.30 -16.22 -1.69
N HIS A 81 -1.37 -16.89 -2.14
CA HIS A 81 -2.03 -17.91 -1.34
C HIS A 81 -1.30 -19.24 -1.46
N ALA A 82 -0.96 -19.86 -0.32
CA ALA A 82 -0.46 -21.21 -0.24
C ALA A 82 -1.57 -22.24 -0.57
N LYS A 83 -1.24 -23.53 -0.65
CA LYS A 83 -2.19 -24.64 -0.93
C LYS A 83 -3.40 -24.66 0.00
N ASP A 84 -3.21 -24.27 1.24
CA ASP A 84 -4.24 -24.21 2.29
C ASP A 84 -4.96 -22.85 2.36
N GLY A 85 -4.78 -21.97 1.36
CA GLY A 85 -5.40 -20.65 1.26
C GLY A 85 -4.77 -19.58 2.15
N VAL A 86 -3.77 -19.92 2.95
CA VAL A 86 -3.11 -18.97 3.86
C VAL A 86 -2.15 -18.07 3.05
N PRO A 87 -2.23 -16.73 3.19
CA PRO A 87 -1.33 -15.81 2.50
C PRO A 87 0.11 -15.89 3.04
N VAL A 88 1.08 -16.09 2.16
CA VAL A 88 2.52 -16.13 2.44
C VAL A 88 3.25 -15.05 1.66
N VAL A 89 4.28 -14.46 2.25
CA VAL A 89 5.01 -13.33 1.63
C VAL A 89 6.16 -13.88 0.78
N ILE A 90 6.02 -13.69 -0.53
CA ILE A 90 7.01 -14.09 -1.55
C ILE A 90 6.63 -13.45 -2.89
N HIS A 91 7.63 -13.13 -3.73
CA HIS A 91 7.41 -12.45 -5.01
C HIS A 91 7.08 -13.39 -6.16
N ASP A 92 7.83 -14.49 -6.32
CA ASP A 92 7.71 -15.38 -7.47
C ASP A 92 6.58 -16.40 -7.28
N GLY A 93 5.97 -16.84 -8.36
CA GLY A 93 4.98 -17.95 -8.34
C GLY A 93 5.60 -19.32 -8.02
N THR A 94 6.93 -19.37 -7.86
CA THR A 94 7.68 -20.58 -7.43
C THR A 94 8.60 -20.26 -6.26
N LEU A 95 8.92 -21.27 -5.48
CA LEU A 95 9.77 -21.19 -4.29
C LEU A 95 11.29 -21.17 -4.61
N ASP A 96 11.66 -21.43 -5.86
CA ASP A 96 13.01 -21.85 -6.23
C ASP A 96 14.08 -20.77 -6.06
N ARG A 97 13.81 -19.51 -6.45
CA ARG A 97 14.81 -18.45 -6.53
C ARG A 97 15.26 -17.94 -5.17
N THR A 98 14.33 -17.77 -4.25
CA THR A 98 14.57 -17.06 -2.99
C THR A 98 14.48 -17.98 -1.77
N THR A 99 14.41 -19.31 -1.99
CA THR A 99 14.39 -20.28 -0.88
C THR A 99 15.25 -21.52 -1.19
N ASP A 100 15.47 -22.36 -0.18
CA ASP A 100 16.14 -23.66 -0.30
C ASP A 100 15.19 -24.78 -0.76
N ALA A 101 14.01 -24.44 -1.29
CA ALA A 101 12.96 -25.40 -1.65
C ALA A 101 13.44 -26.51 -2.60
N THR A 102 14.26 -26.16 -3.60
CA THR A 102 14.78 -27.14 -4.58
C THR A 102 15.58 -28.24 -3.91
N ASN A 103 16.42 -27.89 -2.94
CA ASN A 103 17.22 -28.85 -2.16
C ASN A 103 16.30 -29.65 -1.21
N ARG A 104 15.37 -28.97 -0.57
CA ARG A 104 14.53 -29.57 0.47
C ARG A 104 13.48 -30.53 -0.06
N PHE A 105 12.92 -30.23 -1.23
CA PHE A 105 11.87 -31.05 -1.85
C PHE A 105 12.38 -31.93 -3.02
N GLY A 106 13.66 -31.79 -3.41
CA GLY A 106 14.25 -32.58 -4.49
C GLY A 106 13.61 -32.33 -5.87
N ALA A 107 13.07 -31.13 -6.11
CA ALA A 107 12.36 -30.76 -7.32
C ALA A 107 12.65 -29.32 -7.72
N ASN A 108 12.34 -28.96 -8.98
CA ASN A 108 12.41 -27.59 -9.50
C ASN A 108 11.01 -27.11 -9.91
N LYS A 109 10.84 -25.81 -10.07
CA LYS A 109 9.59 -25.14 -10.44
C LYS A 109 8.47 -25.45 -9.44
N ILE A 110 8.82 -25.42 -8.16
CA ILE A 110 7.91 -25.74 -7.05
C ILE A 110 6.96 -24.56 -6.87
N LYS A 111 5.73 -24.73 -7.31
CA LYS A 111 4.70 -23.68 -7.22
C LYS A 111 4.28 -23.43 -5.78
N ILE A 112 4.00 -22.17 -5.46
CA ILE A 112 3.49 -21.74 -4.14
C ILE A 112 2.20 -22.53 -3.79
N GLU A 113 1.26 -22.59 -4.72
CA GLU A 113 -0.04 -23.27 -4.57
C GLU A 113 0.05 -24.80 -4.36
N SER A 114 1.24 -25.39 -4.53
CA SER A 114 1.47 -26.83 -4.29
C SER A 114 1.90 -27.15 -2.86
N LYS A 115 2.22 -26.13 -2.04
CA LYS A 115 2.73 -26.29 -0.69
C LYS A 115 1.85 -25.54 0.33
N THR A 116 1.70 -26.12 1.50
CA THR A 116 1.01 -25.45 2.63
C THR A 116 1.84 -24.29 3.17
N ALA A 117 1.20 -23.33 3.81
CA ALA A 117 1.90 -22.22 4.44
C ALA A 117 2.96 -22.70 5.46
N LYS A 118 2.68 -23.77 6.22
CA LYS A 118 3.62 -24.38 7.13
C LYS A 118 4.88 -24.92 6.45
N GLU A 119 4.73 -25.55 5.28
CA GLU A 119 5.88 -26.01 4.49
C GLU A 119 6.70 -24.84 3.98
N ILE A 120 6.05 -23.80 3.45
CA ILE A 120 6.72 -22.61 2.90
C ILE A 120 7.46 -21.83 3.99
N THR A 121 6.82 -21.54 5.12
CA THR A 121 7.42 -20.78 6.21
C THR A 121 8.50 -21.54 6.98
N SER A 122 8.70 -22.84 6.68
CA SER A 122 9.81 -23.63 7.21
C SER A 122 11.09 -23.56 6.37
N LEU A 123 11.03 -22.99 5.15
CA LEU A 123 12.16 -22.85 4.24
C LEU A 123 13.14 -21.78 4.68
N ASN A 124 14.39 -21.90 4.24
CA ASN A 124 15.38 -20.84 4.37
C ASN A 124 15.19 -19.87 3.19
N ALA A 125 14.93 -18.60 3.49
CA ALA A 125 14.73 -17.53 2.51
C ALA A 125 15.86 -16.49 2.49
N GLY A 126 16.97 -16.71 3.18
CA GLY A 126 18.02 -15.72 3.30
C GLY A 126 19.38 -16.14 2.75
N SER A 127 19.72 -17.44 2.78
CA SER A 127 21.05 -17.95 2.39
C SER A 127 21.39 -17.69 0.93
N TRP A 128 20.43 -17.61 0.05
CA TRP A 128 20.64 -17.27 -1.38
C TRP A 128 21.21 -15.86 -1.56
N PHE A 129 20.84 -14.95 -0.65
CA PHE A 129 21.34 -13.57 -0.66
C PHE A 129 22.69 -13.48 0.04
N ASN A 130 22.79 -14.01 1.25
CA ASN A 130 24.04 -14.10 2.01
C ASN A 130 23.90 -15.12 3.14
N PRO A 131 24.91 -16.00 3.42
CA PRO A 131 24.86 -16.99 4.48
C PRO A 131 24.54 -16.46 5.88
N ARG A 132 24.85 -15.18 6.17
CA ARG A 132 24.51 -14.54 7.46
C ARG A 132 22.99 -14.48 7.73
N TYR A 133 22.18 -14.56 6.68
CA TYR A 133 20.72 -14.54 6.75
C TYR A 133 20.09 -15.94 6.70
N SER A 134 20.86 -16.99 6.99
CA SER A 134 20.38 -18.39 6.94
C SER A 134 19.18 -18.70 7.85
N ASN A 135 18.87 -17.84 8.80
CA ASN A 135 17.71 -17.99 9.68
C ASN A 135 16.44 -17.31 9.15
N GLU A 136 16.55 -16.50 8.09
CA GLU A 136 15.39 -15.85 7.50
C GLU A 136 14.47 -16.85 6.79
N LYS A 137 13.18 -16.60 6.90
CA LYS A 137 12.11 -17.46 6.36
C LYS A 137 11.10 -16.63 5.59
N PRO A 138 10.38 -17.21 4.62
CA PRO A 138 9.21 -16.56 4.06
C PRO A 138 8.17 -16.36 5.18
N PRO A 139 7.74 -15.11 5.49
CA PRO A 139 6.78 -14.91 6.56
C PRO A 139 5.35 -15.17 6.09
N LEU A 140 4.44 -15.41 7.02
CA LEU A 140 3.01 -15.23 6.78
C LEU A 140 2.72 -13.75 6.55
N LEU A 141 1.74 -13.44 5.69
CA LEU A 141 1.31 -12.05 5.51
C LEU A 141 0.85 -11.44 6.83
N SER A 142 0.10 -12.19 7.63
CA SER A 142 -0.37 -11.75 8.96
C SER A 142 0.77 -11.30 9.87
N ASP A 143 1.88 -12.06 9.89
CA ASP A 143 3.03 -11.79 10.76
C ASP A 143 3.84 -10.59 10.26
N ALA A 144 3.99 -10.48 8.92
CA ALA A 144 4.64 -9.33 8.30
C ALA A 144 3.88 -8.03 8.59
N LEU A 145 2.53 -8.05 8.50
CA LEU A 145 1.70 -6.91 8.85
C LEU A 145 1.86 -6.52 10.33
N ASP A 146 1.78 -7.49 11.25
CA ASP A 146 1.96 -7.23 12.69
C ASP A 146 3.34 -6.67 13.01
N PHE A 147 4.36 -7.03 12.24
CA PHE A 147 5.71 -6.51 12.39
C PHE A 147 5.85 -5.09 11.85
N ILE A 148 5.48 -4.86 10.58
CA ILE A 148 5.68 -3.58 9.90
C ILE A 148 4.83 -2.48 10.55
N GLN A 149 3.55 -2.75 10.84
CA GLN A 149 2.61 -1.75 11.35
C GLN A 149 2.93 -1.22 12.75
N LYS A 150 3.90 -1.81 13.47
CA LYS A 150 4.40 -1.25 14.75
C LYS A 150 5.17 0.05 14.57
N LYS A 151 5.85 0.25 13.43
CA LYS A 151 6.78 1.36 13.22
C LYS A 151 6.78 1.93 11.80
N GLY A 152 6.03 1.33 10.89
CA GLY A 152 5.95 1.70 9.48
C GLY A 152 4.55 1.52 8.93
N VAL A 153 4.40 1.70 7.64
CA VAL A 153 3.15 1.46 6.89
C VAL A 153 3.43 0.46 5.78
N THR A 154 2.51 -0.47 5.55
CA THR A 154 2.67 -1.50 4.53
C THR A 154 2.03 -1.08 3.20
N LEU A 155 2.71 -1.38 2.09
CA LEU A 155 2.13 -1.45 0.75
C LEU A 155 2.08 -2.93 0.36
N ILE A 156 0.89 -3.52 0.30
CA ILE A 156 0.72 -4.93 -0.04
C ILE A 156 0.55 -5.06 -1.55
N GLU A 157 1.40 -5.86 -2.22
CA GLU A 157 1.14 -6.30 -3.59
C GLU A 157 0.53 -7.70 -3.61
N ARG A 158 -0.69 -7.83 -4.14
CA ARG A 158 -1.29 -9.13 -4.41
C ARG A 158 -0.74 -9.72 -5.71
N LYS A 159 -0.14 -10.91 -5.61
CA LYS A 159 0.30 -11.71 -6.77
C LYS A 159 -0.76 -12.75 -7.15
N ALA A 160 -1.35 -13.44 -6.17
CA ALA A 160 -2.47 -14.36 -6.35
C ALA A 160 -3.34 -14.43 -5.09
N GLY A 161 -4.55 -14.97 -5.23
CA GLY A 161 -5.55 -15.05 -4.16
C GLY A 161 -6.72 -14.10 -4.41
N ASP A 162 -7.78 -14.27 -3.66
CA ASP A 162 -9.02 -13.48 -3.77
C ASP A 162 -9.00 -12.24 -2.85
N ALA A 163 -9.83 -11.25 -3.19
CA ALA A 163 -9.92 -10.01 -2.42
C ALA A 163 -10.56 -10.22 -1.04
N LYS A 164 -11.52 -11.14 -0.93
CA LYS A 164 -12.26 -11.39 0.31
C LYS A 164 -11.33 -11.82 1.44
N THR A 165 -10.43 -12.78 1.19
CA THR A 165 -9.47 -13.28 2.19
C THR A 165 -8.59 -12.14 2.72
N CYS A 166 -8.10 -11.25 1.84
CA CYS A 166 -7.29 -10.12 2.25
C CYS A 166 -8.13 -9.11 3.07
N VAL A 167 -9.35 -8.77 2.63
CA VAL A 167 -10.24 -7.86 3.35
C VAL A 167 -10.58 -8.39 4.74
N GLU A 168 -10.93 -9.67 4.87
CA GLU A 168 -11.24 -10.30 6.15
C GLU A 168 -10.05 -10.20 7.11
N MET A 169 -8.84 -10.52 6.66
CA MET A 169 -7.62 -10.35 7.46
C MET A 169 -7.41 -8.90 7.90
N LEU A 170 -7.59 -7.92 7.02
CA LEU A 170 -7.43 -6.51 7.36
C LEU A 170 -8.48 -6.04 8.38
N ARG A 171 -9.73 -6.53 8.27
CA ARG A 171 -10.79 -6.24 9.23
C ARG A 171 -10.50 -6.84 10.60
N GLU A 172 -10.11 -8.11 10.67
CA GLU A 172 -9.74 -8.79 11.91
C GLU A 172 -8.59 -8.10 12.65
N LYS A 173 -7.61 -7.61 11.89
CA LYS A 173 -6.46 -6.88 12.43
C LYS A 173 -6.72 -5.38 12.68
N ASN A 174 -7.90 -4.86 12.34
CA ASN A 174 -8.22 -3.42 12.38
C ASN A 174 -7.25 -2.57 11.51
N LEU A 175 -6.83 -3.10 10.37
CA LEU A 175 -5.87 -2.47 9.46
C LEU A 175 -6.52 -1.88 8.19
N VAL A 176 -7.85 -1.95 8.06
CA VAL A 176 -8.55 -1.29 6.95
C VAL A 176 -8.16 0.19 6.93
N ASN A 177 -7.71 0.65 5.77
CA ASN A 177 -7.24 2.01 5.53
C ASN A 177 -6.05 2.48 6.42
N ALA A 178 -5.40 1.56 7.16
CA ALA A 178 -4.15 1.80 7.87
C ALA A 178 -2.91 1.49 7.00
N LEU A 179 -3.12 0.90 5.84
CA LEU A 179 -2.13 0.48 4.87
C LEU A 179 -2.70 0.62 3.45
N ILE A 180 -1.91 0.30 2.43
CA ILE A 180 -2.31 0.41 1.03
C ILE A 180 -2.20 -0.97 0.36
N VAL A 181 -3.16 -1.30 -0.50
CA VAL A 181 -3.17 -2.55 -1.27
C VAL A 181 -3.05 -2.24 -2.75
N GLN A 182 -2.20 -2.96 -3.47
CA GLN A 182 -1.99 -2.81 -4.90
C GLN A 182 -2.01 -4.15 -5.63
N ALA A 183 -2.35 -4.14 -6.91
CA ALA A 183 -2.31 -5.33 -7.75
C ALA A 183 -2.20 -4.97 -9.24
N PHE A 184 -1.58 -5.88 -10.03
CA PHE A 184 -1.65 -5.86 -11.49
C PHE A 184 -3.01 -6.36 -12.01
N ASP A 185 -3.70 -7.17 -11.24
CA ASP A 185 -5.04 -7.64 -11.54
C ASP A 185 -6.06 -6.58 -11.10
N TRP A 186 -6.52 -5.80 -12.05
CA TRP A 186 -7.46 -4.69 -11.76
C TRP A 186 -8.88 -5.18 -11.46
N GLN A 187 -9.24 -6.41 -11.87
CA GLN A 187 -10.50 -7.02 -11.43
C GLN A 187 -10.46 -7.29 -9.92
N TYR A 188 -9.32 -7.80 -9.41
CA TYR A 188 -9.11 -7.95 -7.97
C TYR A 188 -9.29 -6.62 -7.21
N LEU A 189 -8.77 -5.50 -7.76
CA LEU A 189 -8.95 -4.18 -7.13
C LEU A 189 -10.42 -3.74 -7.12
N ALA A 190 -11.14 -3.96 -8.21
CA ALA A 190 -12.56 -3.66 -8.30
C ALA A 190 -13.38 -4.50 -7.30
N ASP A 191 -13.09 -5.80 -7.20
CA ASP A 191 -13.71 -6.71 -6.23
C ASP A 191 -13.39 -6.27 -4.79
N PHE A 192 -12.13 -5.88 -4.53
CA PHE A 192 -11.69 -5.37 -3.23
C PHE A 192 -12.47 -4.10 -2.86
N HIS A 193 -12.55 -3.14 -3.78
CA HIS A 193 -13.29 -1.88 -3.58
C HIS A 193 -14.77 -2.12 -3.34
N ALA A 194 -15.37 -3.09 -4.02
CA ALA A 194 -16.77 -3.45 -3.80
C ALA A 194 -17.04 -4.01 -2.39
N ILE A 195 -16.08 -4.75 -1.83
CA ILE A 195 -16.18 -5.35 -0.48
C ILE A 195 -15.81 -4.34 0.61
N GLU A 196 -14.76 -3.53 0.37
CA GLU A 196 -14.22 -2.56 1.34
C GLU A 196 -13.86 -1.23 0.66
N PRO A 197 -14.87 -0.35 0.41
CA PRO A 197 -14.68 0.89 -0.33
C PRO A 197 -13.82 1.94 0.41
N LYS A 198 -13.54 1.74 1.70
CA LYS A 198 -12.68 2.65 2.48
C LYS A 198 -11.20 2.37 2.27
N GLN A 199 -10.84 1.16 1.79
CA GLN A 199 -9.44 0.80 1.61
C GLN A 199 -8.80 1.62 0.49
N VAL A 200 -7.64 2.21 0.77
CA VAL A 200 -6.81 2.85 -0.25
C VAL A 200 -6.18 1.79 -1.13
N LEU A 201 -6.40 1.90 -2.44
CA LEU A 201 -5.93 0.97 -3.45
C LEU A 201 -4.97 1.65 -4.44
N GLY A 202 -3.99 0.89 -4.95
CA GLY A 202 -3.06 1.27 -6.01
C GLY A 202 -3.23 0.36 -7.24
N ALA A 203 -3.43 0.95 -8.41
CA ALA A 203 -3.48 0.23 -9.67
C ALA A 203 -2.07 0.06 -10.26
N LEU A 204 -1.51 -1.17 -10.17
CA LEU A 204 -0.22 -1.50 -10.75
C LEU A 204 -0.32 -1.67 -12.27
N GLY A 205 0.67 -1.15 -12.98
CA GLY A 205 0.84 -1.28 -14.42
C GLY A 205 2.26 -0.94 -14.90
N PRO A 206 2.53 -1.11 -16.17
CA PRO A 206 1.60 -1.58 -17.21
C PRO A 206 1.32 -3.09 -17.12
N PRO A 207 0.13 -3.55 -17.50
CA PRO A 207 -0.08 -4.97 -17.73
C PRO A 207 0.81 -5.45 -18.89
N SER A 208 1.16 -6.72 -18.91
CA SER A 208 1.95 -7.30 -20.01
C SER A 208 1.12 -7.59 -21.27
N THR A 209 -0.18 -7.81 -21.07
CA THR A 209 -1.16 -8.12 -22.13
C THR A 209 -2.45 -7.33 -21.91
N LYS A 210 -3.16 -7.03 -23.00
CA LYS A 210 -4.53 -6.50 -23.00
C LYS A 210 -5.33 -7.27 -24.04
N ASP A 211 -6.54 -7.69 -23.72
CA ASP A 211 -7.42 -8.48 -24.60
C ASP A 211 -6.72 -9.69 -25.23
N GLY A 212 -5.86 -10.37 -24.45
CA GLY A 212 -5.08 -11.53 -24.87
C GLY A 212 -3.88 -11.23 -25.77
N LYS A 213 -3.62 -9.95 -26.10
CA LYS A 213 -2.49 -9.54 -26.92
C LYS A 213 -1.38 -8.92 -26.07
N ARG A 214 -0.12 -9.26 -26.39
CA ARG A 214 1.04 -8.66 -25.77
C ARG A 214 1.15 -7.19 -26.17
N LEU A 215 1.32 -6.31 -25.19
CA LEU A 215 1.49 -4.87 -25.43
C LEU A 215 2.91 -4.55 -25.92
N SER A 216 3.00 -3.62 -26.87
CA SER A 216 4.24 -2.96 -27.26
C SER A 216 4.75 -2.02 -26.15
N ASP A 217 5.99 -1.56 -26.26
CA ASP A 217 6.55 -0.64 -25.28
C ASP A 217 5.85 0.74 -25.30
N GLU A 218 5.31 1.16 -26.45
CA GLU A 218 4.51 2.39 -26.53
C GLU A 218 3.16 2.23 -25.83
N GLU A 219 2.46 1.11 -26.04
CA GLU A 219 1.19 0.82 -25.36
C GLU A 219 1.32 0.65 -23.86
N LYS A 220 2.53 0.34 -23.36
CA LYS A 220 2.84 0.25 -21.93
C LYS A 220 3.10 1.60 -21.28
N LYS A 221 3.27 2.69 -22.03
CA LYS A 221 3.39 4.00 -21.41
C LYS A 221 2.12 4.40 -20.69
N LEU A 222 2.28 5.05 -19.55
CA LEU A 222 1.13 5.59 -18.84
C LEU A 222 0.43 6.62 -19.73
N SER A 223 -0.87 6.46 -19.93
CA SER A 223 -1.70 7.30 -20.76
C SER A 223 -3.01 7.64 -20.08
N SER A 224 -3.73 8.64 -20.62
CA SER A 224 -5.07 8.99 -20.12
C SER A 224 -6.02 7.79 -20.11
N ALA A 225 -5.93 6.91 -21.11
CA ALA A 225 -6.76 5.71 -21.19
C ALA A 225 -6.48 4.74 -20.01
N TRP A 226 -5.21 4.51 -19.69
CA TRP A 226 -4.84 3.69 -18.53
C TRP A 226 -5.28 4.33 -17.20
N ILE A 227 -5.15 5.64 -17.08
CA ILE A 227 -5.56 6.39 -15.88
C ILE A 227 -7.08 6.31 -15.67
N ASP A 228 -7.87 6.48 -16.75
CA ASP A 228 -9.33 6.37 -16.69
C ASP A 228 -9.79 4.93 -16.36
N GLU A 229 -9.08 3.92 -16.84
CA GLU A 229 -9.35 2.52 -16.46
C GLU A 229 -8.98 2.24 -14.99
N ALA A 230 -7.83 2.73 -14.53
CA ALA A 230 -7.42 2.60 -13.13
C ALA A 230 -8.42 3.24 -12.17
N GLN A 231 -8.94 4.42 -12.51
CA GLN A 231 -9.93 5.13 -11.70
C GLN A 231 -11.21 4.30 -11.46
N LYS A 232 -11.62 3.49 -12.45
CA LYS A 232 -12.83 2.65 -12.34
C LYS A 232 -12.70 1.53 -11.31
N THR A 233 -11.48 1.17 -10.93
CA THR A 233 -11.23 0.14 -9.91
C THR A 233 -11.37 0.65 -8.47
N GLY A 234 -11.62 1.96 -8.28
CA GLY A 234 -11.58 2.61 -6.96
C GLY A 234 -10.16 2.95 -6.49
N ALA A 235 -9.13 2.75 -7.32
CA ALA A 235 -7.75 3.09 -6.96
C ALA A 235 -7.59 4.60 -6.73
N ARG A 236 -6.70 4.94 -5.80
CA ARG A 236 -6.30 6.30 -5.43
C ARG A 236 -4.87 6.63 -5.89
N ALA A 237 -4.13 5.62 -6.31
CA ALA A 237 -2.81 5.76 -6.91
C ALA A 237 -2.70 4.90 -8.16
N VAL A 238 -1.98 5.39 -9.17
CA VAL A 238 -1.47 4.62 -10.29
C VAL A 238 -0.02 4.30 -9.98
N VAL A 239 0.33 3.02 -9.97
CA VAL A 239 1.68 2.56 -9.67
C VAL A 239 2.27 1.99 -10.95
N TRP A 240 3.21 2.70 -11.56
CA TRP A 240 3.62 2.41 -12.92
C TRP A 240 5.12 2.14 -13.05
N SER A 241 5.50 1.46 -14.12
CA SER A 241 6.91 1.38 -14.49
C SER A 241 7.45 2.79 -14.80
N ARG A 242 8.76 2.92 -15.00
CA ARG A 242 9.40 4.20 -15.37
C ARG A 242 8.89 4.82 -16.68
N SER A 243 7.96 4.18 -17.38
CA SER A 243 7.36 4.65 -18.63
C SER A 243 6.22 5.64 -18.39
N VAL A 244 6.53 6.76 -17.74
CA VAL A 244 5.64 7.86 -17.43
C VAL A 244 6.22 9.17 -17.92
N ASP A 245 5.37 10.12 -18.30
CA ASP A 245 5.76 11.48 -18.64
C ASP A 245 4.95 12.50 -17.85
N LYS A 246 5.37 13.78 -17.94
CA LYS A 246 4.71 14.86 -17.22
C LYS A 246 3.23 15.01 -17.61
N ALA A 247 2.89 14.83 -18.86
CA ALA A 247 1.51 15.02 -19.33
C ALA A 247 0.56 13.96 -18.73
N ALA A 248 1.00 12.69 -18.68
CA ALA A 248 0.26 11.63 -18.04
C ALA A 248 0.13 11.83 -16.52
N ILE A 249 1.20 12.30 -15.87
CA ILE A 249 1.18 12.60 -14.42
C ILE A 249 0.21 13.75 -14.14
N ASP A 250 0.28 14.85 -14.87
CA ASP A 250 -0.64 15.99 -14.71
C ASP A 250 -2.10 15.54 -14.94
N TYR A 251 -2.35 14.66 -15.91
CA TYR A 251 -3.68 14.10 -16.13
C TYR A 251 -4.15 13.23 -14.95
N ALA A 252 -3.29 12.36 -14.40
CA ALA A 252 -3.62 11.58 -13.20
C ALA A 252 -3.97 12.50 -12.01
N HIS A 253 -3.17 13.55 -11.79
CA HIS A 253 -3.43 14.55 -10.77
C HIS A 253 -4.77 15.27 -10.98
N SER A 254 -5.14 15.60 -12.21
CA SER A 254 -6.43 16.20 -12.54
C SER A 254 -7.63 15.30 -12.21
N LYS A 255 -7.40 13.97 -12.15
CA LYS A 255 -8.37 12.95 -11.74
C LYS A 255 -8.32 12.64 -10.23
N GLY A 256 -7.45 13.31 -9.47
CA GLY A 256 -7.25 13.06 -8.04
C GLY A 256 -6.45 11.81 -7.72
N LEU A 257 -5.72 11.25 -8.69
CA LEU A 257 -4.87 10.07 -8.53
C LEU A 257 -3.42 10.48 -8.26
N LYS A 258 -2.75 9.76 -7.37
CA LYS A 258 -1.29 9.84 -7.19
C LYS A 258 -0.57 8.96 -8.21
N VAL A 259 0.67 9.32 -8.54
CA VAL A 259 1.51 8.52 -9.44
C VAL A 259 2.78 8.09 -8.71
N TRP A 260 2.96 6.77 -8.56
CA TRP A 260 4.20 6.18 -8.04
C TRP A 260 4.89 5.39 -9.12
N VAL A 261 6.22 5.34 -9.06
CA VAL A 261 7.02 4.64 -10.08
C VAL A 261 7.92 3.56 -9.47
N TYR A 262 8.09 2.45 -10.19
CA TYR A 262 8.93 1.31 -9.81
C TYR A 262 9.81 0.81 -10.97
N THR A 263 10.88 0.10 -10.75
CA THR A 263 11.71 0.15 -9.53
C THR A 263 12.88 1.07 -9.84
N ILE A 264 13.09 2.10 -9.05
CA ILE A 264 14.08 3.16 -9.31
C ILE A 264 15.20 3.04 -8.27
N ASN A 265 16.40 2.69 -8.74
CA ASN A 265 17.57 2.43 -7.88
C ASN A 265 18.73 3.37 -8.15
N GLU A 266 18.54 4.39 -8.98
CA GLU A 266 19.59 5.32 -9.39
C GLU A 266 19.15 6.77 -9.14
N SER A 267 20.05 7.58 -8.54
CA SER A 267 19.73 8.99 -8.22
C SER A 267 19.40 9.84 -9.45
N GLN A 268 20.05 9.56 -10.59
CA GLN A 268 19.78 10.32 -11.82
C GLN A 268 18.37 10.05 -12.33
N LEU A 269 17.96 8.78 -12.40
CA LEU A 269 16.61 8.41 -12.82
C LEU A 269 15.56 8.89 -11.81
N ALA A 270 15.86 8.79 -10.50
CA ALA A 270 14.99 9.34 -9.46
C ALA A 270 14.75 10.84 -9.66
N ASN A 271 15.80 11.63 -9.94
CA ASN A 271 15.66 13.05 -10.22
C ASN A 271 14.79 13.32 -11.45
N GLN A 272 14.95 12.53 -12.54
CA GLN A 272 14.09 12.66 -13.73
C GLN A 272 12.61 12.41 -13.41
N MET A 273 12.31 11.36 -12.64
CA MET A 273 10.93 11.05 -12.22
C MET A 273 10.36 12.15 -11.31
N LEU A 274 11.15 12.64 -10.35
CA LEU A 274 10.77 13.74 -9.47
C LEU A 274 10.55 15.05 -10.21
N ASP A 275 11.33 15.33 -11.26
CA ASP A 275 11.14 16.51 -12.13
C ASP A 275 9.88 16.38 -12.98
N ALA A 276 9.50 15.17 -13.37
CA ALA A 276 8.23 14.91 -14.06
C ALA A 276 7.02 15.05 -13.14
N GLY A 277 7.20 15.00 -11.81
CA GLY A 277 6.15 15.25 -10.82
C GLY A 277 5.56 14.02 -10.16
N VAL A 278 6.27 12.88 -10.14
CA VAL A 278 5.79 11.68 -9.44
C VAL A 278 5.63 11.91 -7.93
N ASP A 279 4.61 11.29 -7.34
CA ASP A 279 4.29 11.41 -5.92
C ASP A 279 4.99 10.36 -5.05
N GLY A 280 5.62 9.35 -5.65
CA GLY A 280 6.35 8.32 -4.90
C GLY A 280 7.27 7.48 -5.76
N ILE A 281 8.29 6.93 -5.11
CA ILE A 281 9.31 6.08 -5.72
C ILE A 281 9.42 4.78 -4.95
N ILE A 282 9.15 3.67 -5.63
CA ILE A 282 9.38 2.31 -5.16
C ILE A 282 10.81 1.92 -5.55
N THR A 283 11.60 1.51 -4.55
CA THR A 283 13.05 1.31 -4.70
C THR A 283 13.58 0.16 -3.85
N ASP A 284 14.61 -0.52 -4.35
CA ASP A 284 15.38 -1.50 -3.58
C ASP A 284 16.33 -0.82 -2.57
N ASN A 285 16.54 0.52 -2.70
CA ASN A 285 17.46 1.30 -1.87
C ASN A 285 16.80 2.58 -1.30
N PRO A 286 15.96 2.47 -0.26
CA PRO A 286 15.27 3.62 0.34
C PRO A 286 16.22 4.74 0.79
N ALA A 287 17.36 4.39 1.37
CA ALA A 287 18.34 5.37 1.86
C ALA A 287 18.92 6.23 0.71
N LEU A 288 19.15 5.63 -0.48
CA LEU A 288 19.61 6.36 -1.66
C LEU A 288 18.56 7.37 -2.14
N ILE A 289 17.31 6.96 -2.19
CA ILE A 289 16.22 7.84 -2.66
C ILE A 289 15.99 8.97 -1.67
N TRP A 290 16.01 8.71 -0.36
CA TRP A 290 15.97 9.77 0.66
C TRP A 290 17.10 10.78 0.50
N LYS A 291 18.36 10.30 0.33
CA LYS A 291 19.49 11.17 0.07
C LYS A 291 19.28 12.00 -1.20
N THR A 292 18.76 11.39 -2.26
CA THR A 292 18.49 12.07 -3.54
C THR A 292 17.47 13.19 -3.34
N ILE A 293 16.35 12.92 -2.65
CA ILE A 293 15.33 13.93 -2.36
C ILE A 293 15.89 15.07 -1.48
N ALA A 294 16.67 14.73 -0.45
CA ALA A 294 17.22 15.72 0.49
C ALA A 294 18.22 16.70 -0.16
N LEU A 295 18.93 16.25 -1.20
CA LEU A 295 19.90 17.05 -1.95
C LEU A 295 19.26 17.93 -3.04
N ARG A 296 17.96 17.82 -3.29
CA ARG A 296 17.26 18.67 -4.26
C ARG A 296 17.09 20.07 -3.72
N PRO A 297 17.18 21.10 -4.57
CA PRO A 297 16.84 22.46 -4.17
C PRO A 297 15.40 22.51 -3.62
N LYS A 298 15.21 23.15 -2.48
CA LYS A 298 13.86 23.43 -1.97
C LYS A 298 13.18 24.38 -2.97
N LYS A 299 12.09 23.96 -3.55
CA LYS A 299 11.22 24.80 -4.39
C LYS A 299 10.43 25.77 -3.52
#